data_bf18d48c935865868e4be447442c9d10
#
_entry.id   bf18d48c935865868e4be447442c9d10
#
_cell.length_a   1.000
_cell.length_b   1.000
_cell.length_c   1.000
_cell.angle_alpha   90.00
_cell.angle_beta   90.00
_cell.angle_gamma   90.00
#
_symmetry.space_group_name_H-M   'P 1'
#
loop_
_entity.id
_entity.type
_entity.pdbx_description
1 polymer ?
#
loop_
_entity_poly.entity_id
_entity_poly.type
_entity_poly.pdbx_seq_one_letter_code
_entity_poly.pdbx_strand_id
1 'polypeptide(L)'
;MTEHNPVKIEEAIRGVANQIANSVTACGDAYIAFLKADHEYDVAYAHAYLNAPGPAHGKRYDAELATINERRARDVADATYKHADRRAKALDAELRAWQSVGASVRSMYGAAGRGES
;
A
#
# COMPACT_ATOMS: atom_id res chain seq x y z
N MET A 1 -20.82 23.81 6.44
CA MET A 1 -20.69 23.83 4.97
C MET A 1 -19.24 24.00 4.59
N THR A 2 -18.73 23.15 3.74
CA THR A 2 -17.34 23.21 3.33
C THR A 2 -17.22 24.14 2.13
N GLU A 3 -16.52 25.24 2.30
CA GLU A 3 -16.24 26.13 1.19
C GLU A 3 -14.97 25.70 0.50
N HIS A 4 -15.06 25.47 -0.82
CA HIS A 4 -13.92 25.14 -1.64
C HIS A 4 -13.39 26.39 -2.29
N ASN A 5 -12.37 27.02 -1.68
CA ASN A 5 -11.68 28.12 -2.32
C ASN A 5 -10.35 27.62 -2.94
N PRO A 6 -9.80 28.34 -3.94
CA PRO A 6 -8.60 27.90 -4.64
C PRO A 6 -7.40 27.62 -3.74
N VAL A 7 -7.20 28.43 -2.69
CA VAL A 7 -6.05 28.28 -1.78
C VAL A 7 -6.16 26.96 -1.00
N LYS A 8 -7.34 26.66 -0.44
CA LYS A 8 -7.57 25.43 0.32
C LYS A 8 -7.48 24.19 -0.55
N ILE A 9 -7.93 24.29 -1.81
CA ILE A 9 -7.82 23.19 -2.77
C ILE A 9 -6.37 22.92 -3.10
N GLU A 10 -5.56 23.96 -3.32
CA GLU A 10 -4.12 23.80 -3.57
C GLU A 10 -3.40 23.18 -2.38
N GLU A 11 -3.76 23.60 -1.16
CA GLU A 11 -3.22 23.00 0.07
C GLU A 11 -3.56 21.52 0.17
N ALA A 12 -4.81 21.15 -0.14
CA ALA A 12 -5.25 19.75 -0.12
C ALA A 12 -4.50 18.92 -1.15
N ILE A 13 -4.34 19.43 -2.38
CA ILE A 13 -3.60 18.75 -3.45
C ILE A 13 -2.14 18.55 -3.03
N ARG A 14 -1.51 19.59 -2.49
CA ARG A 14 -0.12 19.50 -2.02
C ARG A 14 0.04 18.48 -0.90
N GLY A 15 -0.89 18.48 0.06
CA GLY A 15 -0.88 17.52 1.15
C GLY A 15 -1.01 16.08 0.68
N VAL A 16 -1.94 15.81 -0.24
CA VAL A 16 -2.11 14.48 -0.83
C VAL A 16 -0.89 14.08 -1.66
N ALA A 17 -0.32 14.99 -2.43
CA ALA A 17 0.89 14.74 -3.22
C ALA A 17 2.06 14.33 -2.31
N ASN A 18 2.22 14.99 -1.15
CA ASN A 18 3.24 14.62 -0.17
C ASN A 18 2.98 13.22 0.41
N GLN A 19 1.74 12.90 0.71
CA GLN A 19 1.37 11.56 1.19
C GLN A 19 1.63 10.49 0.13
N ILE A 20 1.40 10.78 -1.14
CA ILE A 20 1.71 9.87 -2.24
C ILE A 20 3.22 9.61 -2.30
N ALA A 21 4.03 10.64 -2.20
CA ALA A 21 5.49 10.49 -2.19
C ALA A 21 5.96 9.59 -1.05
N ASN A 22 5.40 9.77 0.15
CA ASN A 22 5.69 8.92 1.30
C ASN A 22 5.19 7.48 1.10
N SER A 23 4.04 7.31 0.44
CA SER A 23 3.46 5.98 0.19
C SER A 23 4.30 5.15 -0.77
N VAL A 24 5.01 5.78 -1.72
CA VAL A 24 5.94 5.07 -2.62
C VAL A 24 7.04 4.37 -1.82
N THR A 25 7.65 5.10 -0.88
CA THR A 25 8.68 4.54 0.00
C THR A 25 8.12 3.44 0.90
N ALA A 26 6.97 3.69 1.54
CA ALA A 26 6.33 2.71 2.42
C ALA A 26 5.95 1.43 1.68
N CYS A 27 5.43 1.56 0.45
CA CYS A 27 5.06 0.42 -0.38
C CYS A 27 6.29 -0.39 -0.80
N GLY A 28 7.37 0.29 -1.20
CA GLY A 28 8.63 -0.33 -1.55
C GLY A 28 9.26 -1.09 -0.38
N ASP A 29 9.30 -0.47 0.79
CA ASP A 29 9.83 -1.10 2.00
C ASP A 29 9.00 -2.32 2.41
N ALA A 30 7.67 -2.22 2.32
CA ALA A 30 6.78 -3.34 2.63
C ALA A 30 6.97 -4.51 1.65
N TYR A 31 7.18 -4.21 0.38
CA TYR A 31 7.43 -5.25 -0.63
C TYR A 31 8.75 -5.97 -0.37
N ILE A 32 9.81 -5.22 -0.07
CA ILE A 32 11.13 -5.81 0.28
C ILE A 32 11.00 -6.70 1.52
N ALA A 33 10.28 -6.23 2.54
CA ALA A 33 10.03 -7.02 3.75
C ALA A 33 9.28 -8.32 3.45
N PHE A 34 8.29 -8.26 2.55
CA PHE A 34 7.57 -9.46 2.10
C PHE A 34 8.49 -10.44 1.40
N LEU A 35 9.31 -9.98 0.45
CA LEU A 35 10.24 -10.85 -0.27
C LEU A 35 11.21 -11.53 0.68
N LYS A 36 11.70 -10.81 1.69
CA LYS A 36 12.60 -11.36 2.71
C LYS A 36 11.90 -12.44 3.54
N ALA A 37 10.71 -12.15 4.04
CA ALA A 37 9.94 -13.10 4.85
C ALA A 37 9.56 -14.34 4.05
N ASP A 38 9.18 -14.17 2.78
CA ASP A 38 8.86 -15.27 1.88
C ASP A 38 10.05 -16.19 1.66
N HIS A 39 11.23 -15.61 1.40
CA HIS A 39 12.48 -16.36 1.25
C HIS A 39 12.85 -17.11 2.54
N GLU A 40 12.77 -16.44 3.68
CA GLU A 40 13.05 -17.06 4.97
C GLU A 40 12.13 -18.24 5.28
N TYR A 41 10.85 -18.11 4.90
CA TYR A 41 9.89 -19.21 5.04
C TYR A 41 10.27 -20.39 4.15
N ASP A 42 10.58 -20.14 2.87
CA ASP A 42 10.94 -21.18 1.93
C ASP A 42 12.18 -21.96 2.40
N VAL A 43 13.20 -21.25 2.88
CA VAL A 43 14.43 -21.88 3.40
C VAL A 43 14.13 -22.68 4.66
N ALA A 44 13.36 -22.11 5.60
CA ALA A 44 13.01 -22.80 6.83
C ALA A 44 12.18 -24.07 6.55
N TYR A 45 11.23 -23.98 5.63
CA TYR A 45 10.43 -25.14 5.23
C TYR A 45 11.29 -26.24 4.63
N ALA A 46 12.20 -25.90 3.72
CA ALA A 46 13.08 -26.86 3.08
C ALA A 46 13.95 -27.59 4.11
N HIS A 47 14.55 -26.85 5.05
CA HIS A 47 15.33 -27.46 6.12
C HIS A 47 14.50 -28.37 7.02
N ALA A 48 13.31 -27.92 7.42
CA ALA A 48 12.41 -28.69 8.26
C ALA A 48 11.96 -29.98 7.56
N TYR A 49 11.68 -29.91 6.26
CA TYR A 49 11.29 -31.05 5.46
C TYR A 49 12.43 -32.09 5.38
N LEU A 50 13.64 -31.63 5.08
CA LEU A 50 14.81 -32.50 4.95
C LEU A 50 15.18 -33.17 6.29
N ASN A 51 14.96 -32.48 7.41
CA ASN A 51 15.27 -32.97 8.74
C ASN A 51 14.16 -33.77 9.40
N ALA A 52 12.96 -33.80 8.80
CA ALA A 52 11.84 -34.52 9.37
C ALA A 52 12.05 -36.04 9.28
N PRO A 53 11.79 -36.78 10.37
CA PRO A 53 11.89 -38.24 10.34
C PRO A 53 10.70 -38.87 9.64
N GLY A 54 10.89 -40.09 9.14
CA GLY A 54 9.79 -40.89 8.63
C GLY A 54 9.53 -40.72 7.13
N PRO A 55 8.40 -41.26 6.65
CA PRO A 55 8.05 -41.29 5.23
C PRO A 55 7.64 -39.91 4.71
N ALA A 56 7.77 -39.73 3.39
CA ALA A 56 7.56 -38.44 2.72
C ALA A 56 6.20 -37.79 3.02
N HIS A 57 5.14 -38.57 3.15
CA HIS A 57 3.79 -38.02 3.44
C HIS A 57 3.67 -37.39 4.83
N GLY A 58 4.45 -37.86 5.80
CA GLY A 58 4.50 -37.27 7.15
C GLY A 58 5.43 -36.07 7.23
N LYS A 59 6.48 -36.02 6.39
CA LYS A 59 7.45 -34.92 6.39
C LYS A 59 6.84 -33.57 6.11
N ARG A 60 5.85 -33.50 5.22
CA ARG A 60 5.14 -32.26 4.91
C ARG A 60 4.48 -31.67 6.13
N TYR A 61 3.78 -32.48 6.92
CA TYR A 61 3.11 -32.04 8.13
C TYR A 61 4.11 -31.61 9.21
N ASP A 62 5.18 -32.36 9.36
CA ASP A 62 6.25 -32.00 10.29
C ASP A 62 6.91 -30.67 9.90
N ALA A 63 7.15 -30.44 8.62
CA ALA A 63 7.71 -29.21 8.12
C ALA A 63 6.75 -28.02 8.31
N GLU A 64 5.46 -28.22 8.04
CA GLU A 64 4.43 -27.19 8.27
C GLU A 64 4.36 -26.77 9.74
N LEU A 65 4.39 -27.73 10.65
CA LEU A 65 4.35 -27.46 12.09
C LEU A 65 5.61 -26.78 12.58
N ALA A 66 6.77 -27.17 12.05
CA ALA A 66 8.05 -26.59 12.44
C ALA A 66 8.25 -25.16 11.95
N THR A 67 7.49 -24.73 10.95
CA THR A 67 7.66 -23.41 10.30
C THR A 67 6.46 -22.49 10.44
N ILE A 68 5.65 -22.71 11.48
CA ILE A 68 4.46 -21.87 11.74
C ILE A 68 4.85 -20.39 11.92
N ASN A 69 5.93 -20.12 12.64
CA ASN A 69 6.36 -18.74 12.91
C ASN A 69 6.82 -18.02 11.64
N GLU A 70 7.58 -18.68 10.80
CA GLU A 70 8.06 -18.13 9.53
C GLU A 70 6.91 -17.91 8.56
N ARG A 71 5.97 -18.84 8.51
CA ARG A 71 4.76 -18.69 7.70
C ARG A 71 3.92 -17.49 8.15
N ARG A 72 3.75 -17.35 9.48
CA ARG A 72 3.00 -16.22 10.05
C ARG A 72 3.70 -14.90 9.74
N ALA A 73 5.01 -14.84 9.85
CA ALA A 73 5.78 -13.63 9.51
C ALA A 73 5.61 -13.26 8.04
N ARG A 74 5.63 -14.23 7.13
CA ARG A 74 5.37 -14.01 5.72
C ARG A 74 3.96 -13.48 5.49
N ASP A 75 2.95 -14.07 6.12
CA ASP A 75 1.55 -13.68 5.97
C ASP A 75 1.31 -12.25 6.47
N VAL A 76 1.95 -11.87 7.58
CA VAL A 76 1.88 -10.49 8.10
C VAL A 76 2.56 -9.51 7.11
N ALA A 77 3.72 -9.87 6.58
CA ALA A 77 4.42 -9.02 5.61
C ALA A 77 3.61 -8.87 4.31
N ASP A 78 2.96 -9.92 3.84
CA ASP A 78 2.08 -9.89 2.68
C ASP A 78 0.88 -8.95 2.93
N ALA A 79 0.23 -9.08 4.07
CA ALA A 79 -0.89 -8.20 4.44
C ALA A 79 -0.45 -6.74 4.56
N THR A 80 0.72 -6.48 5.12
CA THR A 80 1.28 -5.14 5.24
C THR A 80 1.54 -4.52 3.86
N TYR A 81 2.12 -5.28 2.95
CA TYR A 81 2.36 -4.83 1.59
C TYR A 81 1.05 -4.53 0.85
N LYS A 82 0.07 -5.43 0.94
CA LYS A 82 -1.25 -5.24 0.31
C LYS A 82 -1.97 -4.01 0.85
N HIS A 83 -1.86 -3.76 2.15
CA HIS A 83 -2.42 -2.56 2.77
C HIS A 83 -1.74 -1.29 2.22
N ALA A 84 -0.42 -1.28 2.14
CA ALA A 84 0.33 -0.16 1.60
C ALA A 84 -0.03 0.12 0.14
N ASP A 85 -0.19 -0.92 -0.67
CA ASP A 85 -0.60 -0.82 -2.07
C ASP A 85 -2.01 -0.21 -2.21
N ARG A 86 -2.96 -0.67 -1.40
CA ARG A 86 -4.33 -0.11 -1.40
C ARG A 86 -4.35 1.34 -0.96
N ARG A 87 -3.54 1.70 0.04
CA ARG A 87 -3.42 3.07 0.49
C ARG A 87 -2.87 3.98 -0.60
N ALA A 88 -1.85 3.54 -1.31
CA ALA A 88 -1.29 4.29 -2.43
C ALA A 88 -2.34 4.54 -3.53
N LYS A 89 -3.13 3.53 -3.86
CA LYS A 89 -4.22 3.66 -4.84
C LYS A 89 -5.31 4.61 -4.36
N ALA A 90 -5.67 4.55 -3.07
CA ALA A 90 -6.65 5.45 -2.50
C ALA A 90 -6.18 6.91 -2.52
N LEU A 91 -4.92 7.16 -2.22
CA LEU A 91 -4.32 8.50 -2.28
C LEU A 91 -4.31 9.04 -3.72
N ASP A 92 -4.02 8.20 -4.70
CA ASP A 92 -4.06 8.59 -6.10
C ASP A 92 -5.48 8.99 -6.54
N ALA A 93 -6.49 8.22 -6.11
CA ALA A 93 -7.90 8.54 -6.36
C ALA A 93 -8.31 9.84 -5.68
N GLU A 94 -7.87 10.08 -4.45
CA GLU A 94 -8.12 11.32 -3.72
C GLU A 94 -7.51 12.52 -4.45
N LEU A 95 -6.28 12.39 -4.94
CA LEU A 95 -5.62 13.44 -5.71
C LEU A 95 -6.44 13.82 -6.95
N ARG A 96 -6.92 12.82 -7.68
CA ARG A 96 -7.75 13.06 -8.87
C ARG A 96 -9.06 13.76 -8.52
N ALA A 97 -9.68 13.38 -7.40
CA ALA A 97 -10.90 14.03 -6.92
C ALA A 97 -10.65 15.51 -6.61
N TRP A 98 -9.57 15.83 -5.92
CA TRP A 98 -9.20 17.22 -5.64
C TRP A 98 -8.88 18.00 -6.91
N GLN A 99 -8.22 17.40 -7.86
CA GLN A 99 -7.92 18.03 -9.15
C GLN A 99 -9.21 18.35 -9.91
N SER A 100 -10.20 17.46 -9.87
CA SER A 100 -11.52 17.71 -10.48
C SER A 100 -12.26 18.85 -9.79
N VAL A 101 -12.25 18.89 -8.48
CA VAL A 101 -12.83 19.99 -7.70
C VAL A 101 -12.13 21.30 -8.05
N GLY A 102 -10.81 21.28 -8.11
CA GLY A 102 -10.00 22.46 -8.48
C GLY A 102 -10.33 23.00 -9.87
N ALA A 103 -10.50 22.11 -10.85
CA ALA A 103 -10.88 22.50 -12.20
C ALA A 103 -12.27 23.14 -12.23
N SER A 104 -13.24 22.56 -11.50
CA SER A 104 -14.59 23.12 -11.39
C SER A 104 -14.60 24.51 -10.77
N VAL A 105 -13.85 24.69 -9.68
CA VAL A 105 -13.77 25.99 -8.97
C VAL A 105 -13.10 27.02 -9.86
N ARG A 106 -12.00 26.70 -10.55
CA ARG A 106 -11.35 27.62 -11.47
C ARG A 106 -12.29 28.04 -12.60
N SER A 107 -13.07 27.10 -13.12
CA SER A 107 -14.06 27.40 -14.15
C SER A 107 -15.13 28.38 -13.66
N MET A 108 -15.61 28.20 -12.43
CA MET A 108 -16.58 29.11 -11.81
C MET A 108 -15.99 30.51 -11.62
N TYR A 109 -14.78 30.62 -11.09
CA TYR A 109 -14.13 31.91 -10.90
C TYR A 109 -13.81 32.60 -12.22
N GLY A 110 -13.39 31.85 -13.21
CA GLY A 110 -13.13 32.36 -14.56
C GLY A 110 -14.40 32.88 -15.23
N ALA A 111 -15.52 32.17 -15.09
CA ALA A 111 -16.80 32.61 -15.63
C ALA A 111 -17.31 33.88 -14.93
N ALA A 112 -17.19 33.96 -13.61
CA ALA A 112 -17.56 35.15 -12.85
C ALA A 112 -16.73 36.38 -13.26
N GLY A 113 -15.40 36.20 -13.40
CA GLY A 113 -14.50 37.27 -13.86
C GLY A 113 -14.84 37.79 -15.24
N ARG A 114 -15.21 36.89 -16.15
CA ARG A 114 -15.63 37.28 -17.50
C ARG A 114 -16.98 37.99 -17.53
N GLY A 115 -17.87 37.63 -16.60
CA GLY A 115 -19.18 38.27 -16.47
C GLY A 115 -19.13 39.71 -15.95
N GLU A 116 -18.05 40.07 -15.28
CA GLU A 116 -17.85 41.42 -14.71
C GLU A 116 -17.25 42.44 -15.71
N SER A 117 -16.80 41.99 -16.83
CA SER A 117 -16.21 42.89 -17.85
C SER A 117 -17.24 43.62 -18.72
#